data_d82152c9af68ac721975887c1836dea7
#
_entry.id   d82152c9af68ac721975887c1836dea7
#
_cell.length_a   1.000
_cell.length_b   1.000
_cell.length_c   1.000
_cell.angle_alpha   90.00
_cell.angle_beta   90.00
_cell.angle_gamma   90.00
#
_symmetry.space_group_name_H-M   'P 1'
#
loop_
_entity.id
_entity.type
_entity.pdbx_description
1 polymer ?
#
loop_
_entity_poly.entity_id
_entity_poly.type
_entity_poly.pdbx_seq_one_letter_code
_entity_poly.pdbx_strand_id
1 'polypeptide(L)'
;MSDKAGLEEAARTLAGLGVELVSTGGTKAAIAGFGLPVKDVADLTGFPEMMDGRVKTLHPVVHGGLLGVRNAPAHAAAMTEHNIGAIDIVWIDLYPFEQTVESGGGFEAAIENIDIGGPAMIRSGSKNHGHVAVAVDAESIGLIVAALKADGSTSLALRKQLAARAFARTAAYDAAVSGWFAAQLEDAAPARKSIAGSLAQTLRYGENPHQTGAFYRTGEKRPGVAYATQVQGKELGYNNIADADAAYELVAEFEAPACVIVKHANPCGVAVGKDLSEAYARALECDAVSAFGGVIAVNRPLNGEDARAITGIFTEVVIAPGADEEAKAVFAAKKNLRLLITDGLPDPHGPGEVFRSVAGGFLVQSRDRSLIKPSDLKIVTRRQPTPTEIQDMLFAFTVAKHVKSNAIVYAKDGQTAGIGAGQMNRRDSARIAAIRAKEAGEAKGLAHSCLLYTSPSPRD
;
A
#
# COMPACT_ATOMS: atom_id res chain seq x y z
N MET A 1 18.95 18.03 0.67
CA MET A 1 17.68 17.54 1.25
C MET A 1 16.51 18.24 0.57
N SER A 2 15.60 17.50 0.04
CA SER A 2 14.35 18.01 -0.54
C SER A 2 13.34 18.37 0.56
N ASP A 3 13.12 17.50 1.51
CA ASP A 3 12.37 17.82 2.73
C ASP A 3 13.31 18.41 3.79
N LYS A 4 12.87 19.48 4.46
CA LYS A 4 13.61 20.17 5.52
C LYS A 4 12.94 20.01 6.90
N ALA A 5 11.99 19.10 7.03
CA ALA A 5 11.35 18.80 8.29
C ALA A 5 12.39 18.36 9.35
N GLY A 6 12.40 18.99 10.51
CA GLY A 6 13.36 18.73 11.60
C GLY A 6 14.79 19.21 11.36
N LEU A 7 15.09 19.86 10.20
CA LEU A 7 16.44 20.30 9.86
C LEU A 7 16.99 21.31 10.90
N GLU A 8 16.19 22.30 11.29
CA GLU A 8 16.66 23.33 12.22
C GLU A 8 17.04 22.73 13.58
N GLU A 9 16.17 21.92 14.16
CA GLU A 9 16.40 21.30 15.47
C GLU A 9 17.65 20.41 15.47
N ALA A 10 17.75 19.55 14.46
CA ALA A 10 18.90 18.67 14.32
C ALA A 10 20.21 19.44 14.07
N ALA A 11 20.21 20.45 13.17
CA ALA A 11 21.38 21.26 12.88
C ALA A 11 21.86 22.06 14.11
N ARG A 12 20.94 22.68 14.86
CA ARG A 12 21.28 23.39 16.12
C ARG A 12 21.87 22.44 17.15
N THR A 13 21.31 21.26 17.29
CA THR A 13 21.81 20.26 18.24
C THR A 13 23.21 19.76 17.82
N LEU A 14 23.41 19.39 16.56
CA LEU A 14 24.70 18.92 16.06
C LEU A 14 25.79 20.01 16.21
N ALA A 15 25.50 21.25 15.82
CA ALA A 15 26.40 22.37 15.98
C ALA A 15 26.74 22.62 17.47
N GLY A 16 25.73 22.55 18.36
CA GLY A 16 25.92 22.69 19.81
C GLY A 16 26.79 21.58 20.43
N LEU A 17 26.85 20.42 19.80
CA LEU A 17 27.73 19.30 20.16
C LEU A 17 29.12 19.37 19.51
N GLY A 18 29.41 20.47 18.78
CA GLY A 18 30.71 20.68 18.13
C GLY A 18 30.86 19.96 16.80
N VAL A 19 29.76 19.48 16.20
CA VAL A 19 29.78 18.85 14.87
C VAL A 19 29.89 19.93 13.79
N GLU A 20 30.86 19.82 12.90
CA GLU A 20 31.01 20.69 11.73
C GLU A 20 29.93 20.32 10.68
N LEU A 21 29.19 21.34 10.24
CA LEU A 21 28.14 21.15 9.24
C LEU A 21 28.66 21.47 7.85
N VAL A 22 28.46 20.55 6.89
CA VAL A 22 28.82 20.72 5.47
C VAL A 22 27.56 20.48 4.63
N SER A 23 27.25 21.36 3.69
CA SER A 23 26.05 21.23 2.86
C SER A 23 26.19 21.94 1.52
N THR A 24 25.19 21.77 0.65
CA THR A 24 25.10 22.42 -0.67
C THR A 24 23.78 23.16 -0.84
N GLY A 25 23.74 24.10 -1.79
CA GLY A 25 22.52 24.69 -2.33
C GLY A 25 21.51 25.17 -1.28
N GLY A 26 20.25 24.83 -1.48
CA GLY A 26 19.15 25.28 -0.63
C GLY A 26 19.20 24.79 0.83
N THR A 27 19.83 23.65 1.11
CA THR A 27 20.03 23.17 2.49
C THR A 27 21.09 23.99 3.22
N LYS A 28 22.22 24.33 2.55
CA LYS A 28 23.21 25.27 3.10
C LYS A 28 22.58 26.62 3.42
N ALA A 29 21.79 27.18 2.47
CA ALA A 29 21.11 28.45 2.68
C ALA A 29 20.15 28.40 3.89
N ALA A 30 19.40 27.32 4.07
CA ALA A 30 18.52 27.13 5.22
C ALA A 30 19.30 27.09 6.54
N ILE A 31 20.39 26.30 6.63
CA ILE A 31 21.22 26.20 7.83
C ILE A 31 21.85 27.55 8.18
N ALA A 32 22.36 28.27 7.19
CA ALA A 32 22.91 29.63 7.37
C ALA A 32 21.81 30.61 7.85
N GLY A 33 20.56 30.46 7.32
CA GLY A 33 19.41 31.25 7.77
C GLY A 33 19.02 31.02 9.23
N PHE A 34 19.37 29.88 9.82
CA PHE A 34 19.21 29.62 11.24
C PHE A 34 20.31 30.26 12.10
N GLY A 35 21.27 30.99 11.49
CA GLY A 35 22.41 31.59 12.16
C GLY A 35 23.52 30.60 12.54
N LEU A 36 23.56 29.43 11.92
CA LEU A 36 24.55 28.39 12.20
C LEU A 36 25.69 28.42 11.16
N PRO A 37 26.96 28.15 11.59
CA PRO A 37 28.07 28.01 10.66
C PRO A 37 27.86 26.74 9.82
N VAL A 38 28.03 26.85 8.50
CA VAL A 38 27.95 25.74 7.57
C VAL A 38 28.93 25.95 6.42
N LYS A 39 29.78 24.96 6.17
CA LYS A 39 30.70 24.96 5.03
C LYS A 39 29.97 24.55 3.74
N ASP A 40 30.45 25.07 2.61
CA ASP A 40 30.04 24.55 1.31
C ASP A 40 30.83 23.28 0.96
N VAL A 41 30.18 22.36 0.26
CA VAL A 41 30.89 21.20 -0.29
C VAL A 41 31.94 21.63 -1.31
N ALA A 42 31.74 22.73 -2.05
CA ALA A 42 32.73 23.30 -2.93
C ALA A 42 34.01 23.75 -2.19
N ASP A 43 33.87 24.29 -0.94
CA ASP A 43 35.00 24.63 -0.09
C ASP A 43 35.74 23.38 0.41
N LEU A 44 35.03 22.29 0.62
CA LEU A 44 35.62 21.00 1.03
C LEU A 44 36.36 20.32 -0.11
N THR A 45 35.79 20.38 -1.32
CA THR A 45 36.36 19.67 -2.49
C THR A 45 37.39 20.50 -3.25
N GLY A 46 37.41 21.82 -3.08
CA GLY A 46 38.15 22.76 -3.92
C GLY A 46 37.64 22.81 -5.37
N PHE A 47 36.43 22.30 -5.63
CA PHE A 47 35.86 22.16 -6.96
C PHE A 47 34.47 22.79 -7.06
N PRO A 48 34.20 23.64 -8.07
CA PRO A 48 32.91 24.30 -8.19
C PRO A 48 31.79 23.33 -8.56
N GLU A 49 30.57 23.68 -8.20
CA GLU A 49 29.38 23.03 -8.71
C GLU A 49 29.27 23.22 -10.22
N MET A 50 29.00 22.16 -10.98
CA MET A 50 28.92 22.17 -12.43
C MET A 50 27.65 21.51 -12.94
N MET A 51 27.32 21.78 -14.23
CA MET A 51 26.20 21.15 -14.94
C MET A 51 24.90 21.30 -14.17
N ASP A 52 24.57 22.52 -13.77
CA ASP A 52 23.35 22.86 -13.02
C ASP A 52 23.18 22.04 -11.72
N GLY A 53 24.31 21.66 -11.10
CA GLY A 53 24.31 20.91 -9.84
C GLY A 53 24.31 19.40 -9.98
N ARG A 54 24.31 18.86 -11.20
CA ARG A 54 24.42 17.40 -11.41
C ARG A 54 25.72 16.81 -10.90
N VAL A 55 26.80 17.63 -10.85
CA VAL A 55 28.10 17.25 -10.29
C VAL A 55 28.46 18.19 -9.15
N LYS A 56 28.26 17.76 -7.93
CA LYS A 56 28.53 18.48 -6.68
C LYS A 56 29.31 17.61 -5.69
N THR A 57 28.68 16.49 -5.32
CA THR A 57 29.12 15.57 -4.26
C THR A 57 29.85 14.34 -4.79
N LEU A 58 29.80 14.10 -6.11
CA LEU A 58 30.53 13.01 -6.76
C LEU A 58 31.99 13.37 -6.90
N HIS A 59 32.70 13.44 -5.78
CA HIS A 59 34.10 13.86 -5.72
C HIS A 59 34.93 12.94 -4.82
N PRO A 60 36.18 12.61 -5.16
CA PRO A 60 37.04 11.73 -4.35
C PRO A 60 37.19 12.17 -2.89
N VAL A 61 37.26 13.48 -2.62
CA VAL A 61 37.32 14.00 -1.24
C VAL A 61 36.09 13.65 -0.42
N VAL A 62 34.88 13.78 -0.99
CA VAL A 62 33.63 13.43 -0.31
C VAL A 62 33.55 11.92 -0.10
N HIS A 63 33.70 11.13 -1.16
CA HIS A 63 33.59 9.68 -1.08
C HIS A 63 34.77 9.04 -0.32
N GLY A 64 35.98 9.62 -0.36
CA GLY A 64 37.09 9.20 0.48
C GLY A 64 36.83 9.42 1.96
N GLY A 65 36.23 10.58 2.32
CA GLY A 65 35.80 10.85 3.70
C GLY A 65 34.75 9.89 4.24
N LEU A 66 33.84 9.40 3.36
CA LEU A 66 32.81 8.43 3.68
C LEU A 66 33.33 6.98 3.69
N LEU A 67 34.22 6.60 2.77
CA LEU A 67 34.69 5.22 2.55
C LEU A 67 35.97 4.88 3.30
N GLY A 68 36.71 5.88 3.79
CA GLY A 68 37.95 5.69 4.52
C GLY A 68 37.78 4.84 5.77
N VAL A 69 38.41 3.66 5.78
CA VAL A 69 38.44 2.76 6.96
C VAL A 69 39.55 3.28 7.87
N ARG A 70 39.23 4.03 8.91
CA ARG A 70 40.09 4.88 9.71
C ARG A 70 41.18 4.11 10.47
N ASN A 71 40.91 2.86 10.81
CA ASN A 71 41.87 1.97 11.49
C ASN A 71 42.72 1.14 10.52
N ALA A 72 42.56 1.33 9.19
CA ALA A 72 43.44 0.72 8.17
C ALA A 72 44.58 1.68 7.84
N PRO A 73 45.86 1.32 8.12
CA PRO A 73 47.01 2.25 7.90
C PRO A 73 47.10 2.80 6.49
N ALA A 74 46.87 1.97 5.46
CA ALA A 74 46.90 2.40 4.07
C ALA A 74 45.83 3.45 3.73
N HIS A 75 44.59 3.30 4.31
CA HIS A 75 43.53 4.30 4.12
C HIS A 75 43.86 5.60 4.84
N ALA A 76 44.34 5.52 6.08
CA ALA A 76 44.73 6.70 6.84
C ALA A 76 45.85 7.49 6.13
N ALA A 77 46.88 6.78 5.58
CA ALA A 77 47.93 7.38 4.81
C ALA A 77 47.39 8.10 3.55
N ALA A 78 46.55 7.45 2.76
CA ALA A 78 45.93 8.04 1.58
C ALA A 78 45.06 9.26 1.92
N MET A 79 44.26 9.19 3.00
CA MET A 79 43.43 10.32 3.47
C MET A 79 44.33 11.52 3.83
N THR A 80 45.49 11.29 4.48
CA THR A 80 46.41 12.33 4.82
C THR A 80 47.10 12.91 3.57
N GLU A 81 47.58 12.05 2.69
CA GLU A 81 48.26 12.44 1.43
C GLU A 81 47.38 13.33 0.54
N HIS A 82 46.11 12.98 0.44
CA HIS A 82 45.14 13.69 -0.42
C HIS A 82 44.30 14.72 0.34
N ASN A 83 44.64 15.05 1.59
CA ASN A 83 43.92 16.01 2.43
C ASN A 83 42.40 15.72 2.56
N ILE A 84 42.06 14.44 2.74
CA ILE A 84 40.66 13.97 2.89
C ILE A 84 40.29 13.95 4.36
N GLY A 85 39.34 14.83 4.76
CA GLY A 85 38.73 14.81 6.09
C GLY A 85 37.76 13.64 6.25
N ALA A 86 37.69 13.08 7.47
CA ALA A 86 36.69 12.05 7.78
C ALA A 86 35.30 12.66 7.87
N ILE A 87 34.30 11.97 7.33
CA ILE A 87 32.86 12.30 7.47
C ILE A 87 32.23 11.26 8.39
N ASP A 88 31.69 11.71 9.53
CA ASP A 88 31.14 10.83 10.55
C ASP A 88 29.65 10.58 10.40
N ILE A 89 28.94 11.57 9.87
CA ILE A 89 27.49 11.55 9.74
C ILE A 89 27.11 11.99 8.32
N VAL A 90 26.20 11.26 7.72
CA VAL A 90 25.55 11.64 6.46
C VAL A 90 24.05 11.70 6.70
N TRP A 91 23.44 12.82 6.36
CA TRP A 91 21.98 12.96 6.33
C TRP A 91 21.55 13.41 4.95
N ILE A 92 20.87 12.51 4.23
CA ILE A 92 20.41 12.74 2.87
C ILE A 92 18.97 12.31 2.75
N ASP A 93 18.13 13.25 2.36
CA ASP A 93 16.80 13.01 1.84
C ASP A 93 16.85 13.12 0.32
N LEU A 94 16.47 12.04 -0.37
CA LEU A 94 16.58 11.93 -1.82
C LEU A 94 15.65 12.92 -2.53
N TYR A 95 15.94 13.24 -3.79
CA TYR A 95 15.04 14.04 -4.63
C TYR A 95 13.67 13.39 -4.72
N PRO A 96 12.59 14.20 -4.79
CA PRO A 96 11.21 13.72 -4.68
C PRO A 96 10.69 13.12 -5.99
N PHE A 97 11.41 12.14 -6.55
CA PHE A 97 11.07 11.47 -7.80
C PHE A 97 9.64 10.92 -7.78
N GLU A 98 9.30 10.16 -6.72
CA GLU A 98 7.98 9.55 -6.57
C GLU A 98 6.87 10.63 -6.56
N GLN A 99 7.07 11.73 -5.84
CA GLN A 99 6.11 12.84 -5.77
C GLN A 99 5.98 13.57 -7.11
N THR A 100 7.09 13.72 -7.85
CA THR A 100 7.08 14.34 -9.19
C THR A 100 6.25 13.51 -10.16
N VAL A 101 6.41 12.20 -10.14
CA VAL A 101 5.60 11.28 -10.96
C VAL A 101 4.14 11.30 -10.55
N GLU A 102 3.84 11.21 -9.25
CA GLU A 102 2.48 11.24 -8.70
C GLU A 102 1.73 12.53 -9.03
N SER A 103 2.42 13.68 -9.04
CA SER A 103 1.82 14.97 -9.37
C SER A 103 1.61 15.18 -10.88
N GLY A 104 1.92 14.18 -11.71
CA GLY A 104 1.79 14.26 -13.16
C GLY A 104 2.92 15.06 -13.84
N GLY A 105 4.08 15.16 -13.20
CA GLY A 105 5.29 15.72 -13.80
C GLY A 105 5.61 15.01 -15.12
N GLY A 106 5.89 15.79 -16.18
CA GLY A 106 6.24 15.23 -17.49
C GLY A 106 7.57 14.45 -17.44
N PHE A 107 7.88 13.76 -18.55
CA PHE A 107 9.06 12.89 -18.68
C PHE A 107 10.34 13.61 -18.26
N GLU A 108 10.61 14.81 -18.79
CA GLU A 108 11.83 15.58 -18.48
C GLU A 108 11.91 15.97 -16.99
N ALA A 109 10.77 16.36 -16.39
CA ALA A 109 10.73 16.68 -14.95
C ALA A 109 11.03 15.46 -14.09
N ALA A 110 10.54 14.28 -14.47
CA ALA A 110 10.86 13.02 -13.78
C ALA A 110 12.35 12.70 -13.89
N ILE A 111 12.96 12.83 -15.09
CA ILE A 111 14.39 12.61 -15.32
C ILE A 111 15.26 13.55 -14.45
N GLU A 112 14.91 14.85 -14.38
CA GLU A 112 15.67 15.82 -13.57
C GLU A 112 15.56 15.56 -12.06
N ASN A 113 14.53 14.84 -11.61
CA ASN A 113 14.38 14.43 -10.22
C ASN A 113 14.98 13.05 -9.91
N ILE A 114 15.74 12.45 -10.83
CA ILE A 114 16.54 11.26 -10.51
C ILE A 114 17.81 11.71 -9.79
N ASP A 115 17.90 11.39 -8.50
CA ASP A 115 19.05 11.71 -7.66
C ASP A 115 20.20 10.72 -7.91
N ILE A 116 21.36 11.24 -8.27
CA ILE A 116 22.59 10.46 -8.49
C ILE A 116 23.52 10.56 -7.29
N GLY A 117 23.77 11.78 -6.82
CA GLY A 117 24.74 12.04 -5.74
C GLY A 117 24.28 11.54 -4.38
N GLY A 118 22.99 11.67 -4.09
CA GLY A 118 22.37 11.21 -2.84
C GLY A 118 22.53 9.71 -2.63
N PRO A 119 22.05 8.86 -3.54
CA PRO A 119 22.24 7.41 -3.43
C PRO A 119 23.71 6.99 -3.36
N ALA A 120 24.62 7.66 -4.11
CA ALA A 120 26.04 7.36 -4.06
C ALA A 120 26.64 7.60 -2.65
N MET A 121 26.34 8.73 -2.02
CA MET A 121 26.80 9.04 -0.65
C MET A 121 26.17 8.13 0.40
N ILE A 122 24.84 7.87 0.32
CA ILE A 122 24.13 6.96 1.20
C ILE A 122 24.79 5.58 1.16
N ARG A 123 25.04 5.03 -0.02
CA ARG A 123 25.67 3.71 -0.20
C ARG A 123 27.10 3.70 0.31
N SER A 124 27.87 4.77 0.07
CA SER A 124 29.26 4.89 0.56
C SER A 124 29.33 4.89 2.08
N GLY A 125 28.56 5.74 2.75
CA GLY A 125 28.51 5.79 4.21
C GLY A 125 27.98 4.49 4.82
N SER A 126 26.93 3.92 4.25
CA SER A 126 26.33 2.65 4.72
C SER A 126 27.29 1.46 4.58
N LYS A 127 28.06 1.39 3.48
CA LYS A 127 29.12 0.39 3.34
C LYS A 127 30.17 0.53 4.45
N ASN A 128 30.49 1.75 4.84
CA ASN A 128 31.45 2.05 5.91
C ASN A 128 30.79 2.29 7.28
N HIS A 129 29.69 1.61 7.58
CA HIS A 129 28.95 1.74 8.85
C HIS A 129 29.81 1.45 10.11
N GLY A 130 30.97 0.86 9.95
CA GLY A 130 31.96 0.77 11.03
C GLY A 130 32.36 2.13 11.57
N HIS A 131 32.32 3.17 10.75
CA HIS A 131 32.79 4.52 11.04
C HIS A 131 31.77 5.63 10.79
N VAL A 132 30.76 5.40 9.94
CA VAL A 132 29.81 6.43 9.47
C VAL A 132 28.39 6.08 9.91
N ALA A 133 27.67 7.07 10.44
CA ALA A 133 26.23 7.01 10.70
C ALA A 133 25.47 7.65 9.53
N VAL A 134 24.50 6.94 8.96
CA VAL A 134 23.74 7.39 7.79
C VAL A 134 22.28 7.59 8.14
N ALA A 135 21.75 8.80 7.95
CA ALA A 135 20.36 9.13 8.06
C ALA A 135 19.74 9.36 6.67
N VAL A 136 18.56 8.82 6.45
CA VAL A 136 17.81 8.94 5.19
C VAL A 136 16.39 9.52 5.39
N ASP A 137 16.05 9.83 6.64
CA ASP A 137 14.78 10.39 7.07
C ASP A 137 14.91 11.09 8.45
N ALA A 138 13.84 11.75 8.88
CA ALA A 138 13.80 12.47 10.16
C ALA A 138 13.92 11.52 11.37
N GLU A 139 13.43 10.30 11.30
CA GLU A 139 13.57 9.30 12.37
C GLU A 139 15.03 8.90 12.54
N SER A 140 15.71 8.59 11.44
CA SER A 140 17.12 8.18 11.45
C SER A 140 18.03 9.26 12.02
N ILE A 141 17.86 10.54 11.64
CA ILE A 141 18.66 11.62 12.24
C ILE A 141 18.31 11.84 13.71
N GLY A 142 17.03 11.66 14.09
CA GLY A 142 16.62 11.71 15.49
C GLY A 142 17.33 10.68 16.36
N LEU A 143 17.49 9.45 15.88
CA LEU A 143 18.25 8.39 16.57
C LEU A 143 19.73 8.74 16.72
N ILE A 144 20.36 9.34 15.71
CA ILE A 144 21.76 9.80 15.76
C ILE A 144 21.90 10.91 16.81
N VAL A 145 21.04 11.93 16.74
CA VAL A 145 21.06 13.05 17.68
C VAL A 145 20.83 12.59 19.13
N ALA A 146 19.93 11.67 19.36
CA ALA A 146 19.68 11.09 20.67
C ALA A 146 20.94 10.36 21.22
N ALA A 147 21.59 9.54 20.40
CA ALA A 147 22.81 8.83 20.78
C ALA A 147 23.97 9.81 21.09
N LEU A 148 24.13 10.86 20.29
CA LEU A 148 25.16 11.87 20.52
C LEU A 148 24.91 12.67 21.80
N LYS A 149 23.66 12.98 22.12
CA LYS A 149 23.29 13.65 23.38
C LYS A 149 23.56 12.78 24.61
N ALA A 150 23.30 11.47 24.51
CA ALA A 150 23.46 10.55 25.62
C ALA A 150 24.92 10.13 25.84
N ASP A 151 25.64 9.76 24.77
CA ASP A 151 26.91 9.05 24.85
C ASP A 151 28.07 9.79 24.14
N GLY A 152 27.81 10.94 23.52
CA GLY A 152 28.78 11.67 22.71
C GLY A 152 29.18 10.93 21.42
N SER A 153 28.59 9.77 21.14
CA SER A 153 28.94 8.93 19.98
C SER A 153 27.78 8.03 19.56
N THR A 154 27.86 7.49 18.33
CA THR A 154 26.94 6.44 17.86
C THR A 154 27.54 5.05 18.07
N SER A 155 26.74 4.10 18.59
CA SER A 155 27.17 2.71 18.72
C SER A 155 27.26 2.02 17.36
N LEU A 156 28.10 0.98 17.26
CA LEU A 156 28.15 0.13 16.05
C LEU A 156 26.79 -0.54 15.76
N ALA A 157 26.05 -0.91 16.79
CA ALA A 157 24.72 -1.51 16.62
C ALA A 157 23.75 -0.51 15.93
N LEU A 158 23.72 0.75 16.40
CA LEU A 158 22.92 1.80 15.77
C LEU A 158 23.35 2.04 14.32
N ARG A 159 24.65 2.16 14.05
CA ARG A 159 25.15 2.38 12.68
C ARG A 159 24.81 1.22 11.73
N LYS A 160 24.80 -0.04 12.21
CA LYS A 160 24.34 -1.19 11.41
C LYS A 160 22.84 -1.08 11.10
N GLN A 161 22.02 -0.71 12.08
CA GLN A 161 20.59 -0.49 11.89
C GLN A 161 20.31 0.61 10.86
N LEU A 162 21.00 1.75 10.99
CA LEU A 162 20.90 2.86 10.06
C LEU A 162 21.36 2.49 8.64
N ALA A 163 22.43 1.73 8.50
CA ALA A 163 22.91 1.24 7.21
C ALA A 163 21.87 0.32 6.53
N ALA A 164 21.20 -0.55 7.28
CA ALA A 164 20.12 -1.40 6.75
C ALA A 164 18.95 -0.55 6.25
N ARG A 165 18.52 0.47 7.01
CA ARG A 165 17.48 1.43 6.58
C ARG A 165 17.89 2.19 5.33
N ALA A 166 19.15 2.64 5.27
CA ALA A 166 19.68 3.39 4.15
C ALA A 166 19.72 2.57 2.85
N PHE A 167 20.16 1.31 2.90
CA PHE A 167 20.09 0.41 1.75
C PHE A 167 18.64 0.10 1.33
N ALA A 168 17.73 -0.08 2.29
CA ALA A 168 16.30 -0.27 1.98
C ALA A 168 15.72 0.96 1.26
N ARG A 169 16.07 2.19 1.69
CA ARG A 169 15.61 3.44 1.04
C ARG A 169 16.12 3.56 -0.39
N THR A 170 17.42 3.30 -0.63
CA THR A 170 17.97 3.36 -2.00
C THR A 170 17.39 2.27 -2.89
N ALA A 171 17.15 1.06 -2.37
CA ALA A 171 16.51 -0.01 -3.13
C ALA A 171 15.06 0.33 -3.51
N ALA A 172 14.28 0.95 -2.59
CA ALA A 172 12.93 1.40 -2.87
C ALA A 172 12.90 2.53 -3.90
N TYR A 173 13.85 3.46 -3.83
CA TYR A 173 14.03 4.53 -4.79
C TYR A 173 14.30 4.01 -6.20
N ASP A 174 15.28 3.11 -6.34
CA ASP A 174 15.60 2.48 -7.63
C ASP A 174 14.45 1.62 -8.17
N ALA A 175 13.67 0.99 -7.29
CA ALA A 175 12.45 0.27 -7.67
C ALA A 175 11.40 1.21 -8.27
N ALA A 176 11.20 2.39 -7.68
CA ALA A 176 10.28 3.40 -8.22
C ALA A 176 10.74 3.91 -9.59
N VAL A 177 12.03 4.26 -9.73
CA VAL A 177 12.60 4.71 -11.00
C VAL A 177 12.48 3.64 -12.09
N SER A 178 12.87 2.39 -11.79
CA SER A 178 12.82 1.30 -12.76
C SER A 178 11.38 0.92 -13.15
N GLY A 179 10.45 0.97 -12.21
CA GLY A 179 9.02 0.75 -12.47
C GLY A 179 8.42 1.83 -13.37
N TRP A 180 8.78 3.09 -13.11
CA TRP A 180 8.35 4.22 -13.95
C TRP A 180 8.89 4.09 -15.39
N PHE A 181 10.17 3.74 -15.60
CA PHE A 181 10.72 3.52 -16.94
C PHE A 181 10.00 2.37 -17.66
N ALA A 182 9.74 1.25 -16.99
CA ALA A 182 8.99 0.14 -17.58
C ALA A 182 7.61 0.59 -18.06
N ALA A 183 6.91 1.42 -17.27
CA ALA A 183 5.61 1.99 -17.63
C ALA A 183 5.71 2.96 -18.83
N GLN A 184 6.74 3.82 -18.88
CA GLN A 184 6.96 4.73 -20.02
C GLN A 184 7.25 3.98 -21.34
N LEU A 185 7.84 2.79 -21.24
CA LEU A 185 8.17 1.93 -22.38
C LEU A 185 7.08 0.91 -22.70
N GLU A 186 5.97 0.92 -21.97
CA GLU A 186 4.90 -0.10 -22.05
C GLU A 186 5.43 -1.54 -21.93
N ASP A 187 6.53 -1.73 -21.20
CA ASP A 187 7.14 -3.03 -20.95
C ASP A 187 6.42 -3.76 -19.82
N ALA A 188 5.51 -4.63 -20.18
CA ALA A 188 4.73 -5.42 -19.23
C ALA A 188 5.54 -6.52 -18.51
N ALA A 189 6.70 -6.90 -19.04
CA ALA A 189 7.52 -7.99 -18.51
C ALA A 189 9.03 -7.66 -18.53
N PRO A 190 9.45 -6.61 -17.78
CA PRO A 190 10.84 -6.20 -17.78
C PRO A 190 11.78 -7.31 -17.27
N ALA A 191 12.99 -7.34 -17.81
CA ALA A 191 13.98 -8.38 -17.49
C ALA A 191 14.29 -8.50 -15.97
N ARG A 192 14.08 -7.43 -15.23
CA ARG A 192 14.14 -7.40 -13.76
C ARG A 192 12.98 -6.56 -13.23
N LYS A 193 12.27 -7.08 -12.23
CA LYS A 193 11.17 -6.38 -11.57
C LYS A 193 11.43 -6.32 -10.08
N SER A 194 11.33 -5.12 -9.52
CA SER A 194 11.46 -4.86 -8.09
C SER A 194 10.13 -4.42 -7.51
N ILE A 195 9.85 -4.86 -6.29
CA ILE A 195 8.67 -4.45 -5.52
C ILE A 195 9.19 -3.85 -4.23
N ALA A 196 8.77 -2.63 -3.92
CA ALA A 196 9.12 -1.96 -2.69
C ALA A 196 7.87 -1.55 -1.91
N GLY A 197 8.01 -1.52 -0.59
CA GLY A 197 6.93 -1.06 0.29
C GLY A 197 7.48 -0.50 1.59
N SER A 198 6.78 0.50 2.14
CA SER A 198 7.06 1.07 3.45
C SER A 198 6.25 0.34 4.52
N LEU A 199 6.88 -0.02 5.64
CA LEU A 199 6.19 -0.68 6.76
C LEU A 199 5.08 0.23 7.29
N ALA A 200 3.84 -0.24 7.19
CA ALA A 200 2.67 0.44 7.73
C ALA A 200 2.33 -0.07 9.13
N GLN A 201 2.43 -1.37 9.35
CA GLN A 201 2.09 -1.99 10.63
C GLN A 201 2.83 -3.32 10.81
N THR A 202 3.40 -3.57 11.98
CA THR A 202 3.78 -4.93 12.41
C THR A 202 2.54 -5.61 12.95
N LEU A 203 2.18 -6.75 12.37
CA LEU A 203 0.96 -7.47 12.74
C LEU A 203 1.26 -8.41 13.91
N ARG A 204 0.23 -8.67 14.72
CA ARG A 204 0.35 -9.57 15.87
C ARG A 204 0.79 -10.98 15.44
N TYR A 205 0.30 -11.45 14.29
CA TYR A 205 0.66 -12.71 13.63
C TYR A 205 0.21 -12.65 12.16
N GLY A 206 0.63 -13.59 11.33
CA GLY A 206 0.22 -13.73 9.94
C GLY A 206 -1.19 -14.31 9.79
N GLU A 207 -1.42 -15.12 8.75
CA GLU A 207 -2.70 -15.83 8.58
C GLU A 207 -3.00 -16.75 9.76
N ASN A 208 -1.97 -17.39 10.30
CA ASN A 208 -2.04 -18.28 11.47
C ASN A 208 -1.20 -17.75 12.63
N PRO A 209 -1.57 -18.10 13.90
CA PRO A 209 -0.95 -17.53 15.10
C PRO A 209 0.56 -17.76 15.25
N HIS A 210 1.11 -18.80 14.62
CA HIS A 210 2.54 -19.11 14.68
C HIS A 210 3.40 -18.39 13.63
N GLN A 211 2.75 -17.66 12.70
CA GLN A 211 3.42 -16.94 11.63
C GLN A 211 3.67 -15.47 12.03
N THR A 212 4.82 -14.93 11.71
CA THR A 212 5.04 -13.49 11.78
C THR A 212 4.34 -12.79 10.62
N GLY A 213 3.83 -11.58 10.85
CA GLY A 213 3.15 -10.78 9.84
C GLY A 213 3.55 -9.32 9.91
N ALA A 214 3.56 -8.67 8.76
CA ALA A 214 3.73 -7.24 8.63
C ALA A 214 2.94 -6.74 7.42
N PHE A 215 2.46 -5.51 7.50
CA PHE A 215 1.75 -4.85 6.43
C PHE A 215 2.61 -3.72 5.86
N TYR A 216 2.81 -3.73 4.55
CA TYR A 216 3.58 -2.72 3.83
C TYR A 216 2.69 -1.98 2.85
N ARG A 217 2.83 -0.66 2.78
CA ARG A 217 2.23 0.17 1.73
C ARG A 217 3.18 0.28 0.56
N THR A 218 2.64 0.12 -0.63
CA THR A 218 3.34 0.49 -1.88
C THR A 218 3.18 2.00 -2.14
N GLY A 219 3.87 2.55 -3.14
CA GLY A 219 3.68 3.95 -3.54
C GLY A 219 2.34 4.23 -4.21
N GLU A 220 1.55 3.22 -4.56
CA GLU A 220 0.26 3.39 -5.21
C GLU A 220 -0.79 3.94 -4.22
N LYS A 221 -1.14 5.22 -4.35
CA LYS A 221 -2.17 5.88 -3.54
C LYS A 221 -3.56 5.63 -4.12
N ARG A 222 -4.09 4.44 -3.86
CA ARG A 222 -5.43 4.04 -4.29
C ARG A 222 -6.34 3.97 -3.06
N PRO A 223 -7.58 4.52 -3.10
CA PRO A 223 -8.53 4.32 -2.00
C PRO A 223 -8.71 2.83 -1.73
N GLY A 224 -8.62 2.42 -0.46
CA GLY A 224 -8.69 1.02 -0.06
C GLY A 224 -8.11 0.81 1.33
N VAL A 225 -8.03 -0.44 1.78
CA VAL A 225 -7.59 -0.79 3.13
C VAL A 225 -6.20 -0.26 3.48
N ALA A 226 -5.30 -0.17 2.49
CA ALA A 226 -3.93 0.28 2.71
C ALA A 226 -3.83 1.74 3.15
N TYR A 227 -4.71 2.60 2.66
CA TYR A 227 -4.72 4.03 2.95
C TYR A 227 -5.94 4.49 3.75
N ALA A 228 -6.78 3.54 4.19
CA ALA A 228 -7.92 3.86 5.04
C ALA A 228 -7.47 4.42 6.40
N THR A 229 -8.24 5.37 6.91
CA THR A 229 -8.13 5.83 8.30
C THR A 229 -8.94 4.90 9.20
N GLN A 230 -8.28 4.23 10.13
CA GLN A 230 -8.98 3.45 11.15
C GLN A 230 -9.51 4.41 12.24
N VAL A 231 -10.82 4.61 12.25
CA VAL A 231 -11.49 5.56 13.17
C VAL A 231 -11.62 4.97 14.58
N GLN A 232 -11.79 3.65 14.67
CA GLN A 232 -11.93 2.97 15.96
C GLN A 232 -11.57 1.47 15.89
N GLY A 233 -11.59 0.83 17.05
CA GLY A 233 -11.40 -0.61 17.22
C GLY A 233 -9.95 -0.98 17.52
N LYS A 234 -9.72 -2.30 17.65
CA LYS A 234 -8.37 -2.86 17.82
C LYS A 234 -7.59 -2.78 16.51
N GLU A 235 -6.28 -2.90 16.59
CA GLU A 235 -5.42 -3.03 15.40
C GLU A 235 -5.93 -4.11 14.46
N LEU A 236 -5.76 -3.86 13.15
CA LEU A 236 -6.09 -4.82 12.12
C LEU A 236 -5.15 -6.03 12.19
N GLY A 237 -5.71 -7.23 12.06
CA GLY A 237 -4.94 -8.43 11.83
C GLY A 237 -4.79 -8.74 10.34
N TYR A 238 -3.93 -9.70 10.02
CA TYR A 238 -3.67 -10.16 8.65
C TYR A 238 -4.97 -10.47 7.88
N ASN A 239 -5.83 -11.31 8.47
CA ASN A 239 -7.10 -11.71 7.85
C ASN A 239 -8.08 -10.54 7.72
N ASN A 240 -8.09 -9.59 8.68
CA ASN A 240 -8.94 -8.40 8.57
C ASN A 240 -8.55 -7.53 7.37
N ILE A 241 -7.24 -7.38 7.10
CA ILE A 241 -6.74 -6.61 5.96
C ILE A 241 -7.12 -7.31 4.65
N ALA A 242 -6.89 -8.63 4.55
CA ALA A 242 -7.20 -9.40 3.36
C ALA A 242 -8.72 -9.43 3.04
N ASP A 243 -9.55 -9.60 4.08
CA ASP A 243 -11.00 -9.63 3.92
C ASP A 243 -11.56 -8.25 3.59
N ALA A 244 -11.02 -7.17 4.20
CA ALA A 244 -11.43 -5.80 3.92
C ALA A 244 -11.06 -5.37 2.50
N ASP A 245 -9.89 -5.75 2.01
CA ASP A 245 -9.46 -5.53 0.64
C ASP A 245 -10.40 -6.21 -0.36
N ALA A 246 -10.65 -7.52 -0.17
CA ALA A 246 -11.55 -8.28 -1.02
C ALA A 246 -12.98 -7.71 -1.05
N ALA A 247 -13.51 -7.27 0.11
CA ALA A 247 -14.83 -6.69 0.21
C ALA A 247 -14.91 -5.32 -0.48
N TYR A 248 -13.88 -4.49 -0.30
CA TYR A 248 -13.89 -3.12 -0.81
C TYR A 248 -13.66 -3.04 -2.32
N GLU A 249 -12.80 -3.90 -2.86
CA GLU A 249 -12.62 -4.06 -4.31
C GLU A 249 -13.91 -4.51 -4.99
N LEU A 250 -14.64 -5.46 -4.40
CA LEU A 250 -15.91 -5.92 -4.98
C LEU A 250 -17.01 -4.86 -4.88
N VAL A 251 -17.15 -4.17 -3.74
CA VAL A 251 -18.24 -3.17 -3.61
C VAL A 251 -18.07 -1.97 -4.53
N ALA A 252 -16.83 -1.66 -4.91
CA ALA A 252 -16.51 -0.57 -5.84
C ALA A 252 -16.97 -0.85 -7.29
N GLU A 253 -17.25 -2.10 -7.65
CA GLU A 253 -17.77 -2.47 -8.97
C GLU A 253 -19.19 -1.94 -9.25
N PHE A 254 -19.92 -1.54 -8.21
CA PHE A 254 -21.33 -1.18 -8.33
C PHE A 254 -21.56 0.33 -8.28
N GLU A 255 -22.34 0.85 -9.27
CA GLU A 255 -22.74 2.25 -9.29
C GLU A 255 -23.93 2.53 -8.35
N ALA A 256 -24.86 1.59 -8.19
CA ALA A 256 -25.98 1.71 -7.25
C ALA A 256 -25.49 1.54 -5.79
N PRO A 257 -26.23 2.03 -4.77
CA PRO A 257 -25.92 1.71 -3.38
C PRO A 257 -25.77 0.20 -3.20
N ALA A 258 -24.61 -0.23 -2.68
CA ALA A 258 -24.24 -1.64 -2.61
C ALA A 258 -23.62 -1.99 -1.26
N CYS A 259 -23.85 -3.24 -0.84
CA CYS A 259 -23.21 -3.84 0.31
C CYS A 259 -22.61 -5.21 -0.06
N VAL A 260 -21.40 -5.43 0.41
CA VAL A 260 -20.65 -6.69 0.27
C VAL A 260 -20.26 -7.19 1.65
N ILE A 261 -20.58 -8.45 1.94
CA ILE A 261 -20.17 -9.14 3.17
C ILE A 261 -19.18 -10.23 2.79
N VAL A 262 -17.96 -10.15 3.36
CA VAL A 262 -16.84 -11.08 3.07
C VAL A 262 -16.45 -11.84 4.32
N LYS A 263 -16.09 -13.10 4.12
CA LYS A 263 -15.42 -13.93 5.11
C LYS A 263 -14.42 -14.85 4.43
N HIS A 264 -13.18 -14.87 4.94
CA HIS A 264 -12.07 -15.64 4.36
C HIS A 264 -11.81 -15.29 2.88
N ALA A 265 -11.77 -13.98 2.60
CA ALA A 265 -11.54 -13.39 1.28
C ALA A 265 -12.50 -13.89 0.17
N ASN A 266 -13.71 -14.33 0.55
CA ASN A 266 -14.80 -14.62 -0.38
C ASN A 266 -16.08 -13.93 0.06
N PRO A 267 -16.90 -13.41 -0.86
CA PRO A 267 -18.20 -12.87 -0.51
C PRO A 267 -19.13 -14.01 -0.07
N CYS A 268 -19.84 -13.77 1.01
CA CYS A 268 -20.96 -14.62 1.46
C CYS A 268 -22.33 -13.95 1.23
N GLY A 269 -22.32 -12.64 0.92
CA GLY A 269 -23.51 -11.92 0.55
C GLY A 269 -23.16 -10.61 -0.18
N VAL A 270 -23.87 -10.35 -1.29
CA VAL A 270 -23.71 -9.13 -2.09
C VAL A 270 -25.08 -8.68 -2.56
N ALA A 271 -25.38 -7.40 -2.41
CA ALA A 271 -26.59 -6.84 -2.98
C ALA A 271 -26.47 -5.36 -3.30
N VAL A 272 -27.26 -4.93 -4.29
CA VAL A 272 -27.58 -3.53 -4.54
C VAL A 272 -28.99 -3.22 -4.01
N GLY A 273 -29.23 -1.97 -3.64
CA GLY A 273 -30.51 -1.49 -3.13
C GLY A 273 -30.79 -0.06 -3.54
N LYS A 274 -31.97 0.46 -3.15
CA LYS A 274 -32.28 1.88 -3.31
C LYS A 274 -31.43 2.77 -2.38
N ASP A 275 -31.03 2.22 -1.23
CA ASP A 275 -30.19 2.81 -0.21
C ASP A 275 -29.29 1.73 0.42
N LEU A 276 -28.37 2.12 1.31
CA LEU A 276 -27.46 1.19 1.97
C LEU A 276 -28.16 0.25 2.96
N SER A 277 -29.18 0.71 3.64
CA SER A 277 -29.94 -0.13 4.58
C SER A 277 -30.61 -1.30 3.87
N GLU A 278 -31.23 -1.06 2.70
CA GLU A 278 -31.77 -2.12 1.85
C GLU A 278 -30.67 -3.02 1.30
N ALA A 279 -29.60 -2.45 0.76
CA ALA A 279 -28.48 -3.22 0.22
C ALA A 279 -27.88 -4.16 1.29
N TYR A 280 -27.66 -3.66 2.51
CA TYR A 280 -27.17 -4.46 3.63
C TYR A 280 -28.14 -5.59 4.02
N ALA A 281 -29.42 -5.26 4.21
CA ALA A 281 -30.43 -6.27 4.57
C ALA A 281 -30.45 -7.41 3.55
N ARG A 282 -30.47 -7.09 2.27
CA ARG A 282 -30.47 -8.05 1.16
C ARG A 282 -29.15 -8.84 1.06
N ALA A 283 -28.00 -8.20 1.25
CA ALA A 283 -26.72 -8.91 1.28
C ALA A 283 -26.66 -9.93 2.43
N LEU A 284 -27.14 -9.55 3.62
CA LEU A 284 -27.20 -10.43 4.80
C LEU A 284 -28.08 -11.65 4.58
N GLU A 285 -29.14 -11.51 3.78
CA GLU A 285 -30.08 -12.59 3.46
C GLU A 285 -29.44 -13.78 2.75
N CYS A 286 -28.36 -13.57 1.99
CA CYS A 286 -27.71 -14.64 1.23
C CYS A 286 -27.14 -15.74 2.14
N ASP A 287 -26.40 -15.35 3.19
CA ASP A 287 -25.80 -16.29 4.16
C ASP A 287 -25.55 -15.57 5.49
N ALA A 288 -26.59 -15.40 6.30
CA ALA A 288 -26.50 -14.74 7.60
C ALA A 288 -25.59 -15.49 8.60
N VAL A 289 -25.43 -16.80 8.42
CA VAL A 289 -24.58 -17.62 9.28
C VAL A 289 -23.09 -17.29 9.02
N SER A 290 -22.69 -17.24 7.76
CA SER A 290 -21.31 -16.89 7.39
C SER A 290 -21.01 -15.41 7.64
N ALA A 291 -22.01 -14.52 7.53
CA ALA A 291 -21.87 -13.09 7.79
C ALA A 291 -21.46 -12.76 9.24
N PHE A 292 -21.80 -13.62 10.20
CA PHE A 292 -21.41 -13.45 11.59
C PHE A 292 -19.87 -13.46 11.74
N GLY A 293 -19.31 -12.35 12.25
CA GLY A 293 -17.87 -12.16 12.36
C GLY A 293 -17.16 -11.90 11.03
N GLY A 294 -17.89 -11.49 10.01
CA GLY A 294 -17.37 -11.10 8.71
C GLY A 294 -16.94 -9.63 8.63
N VAL A 295 -16.53 -9.24 7.44
CA VAL A 295 -16.18 -7.87 7.06
C VAL A 295 -17.29 -7.34 6.13
N ILE A 296 -17.73 -6.11 6.39
CA ILE A 296 -18.78 -5.43 5.61
C ILE A 296 -18.18 -4.23 4.89
N ALA A 297 -18.37 -4.18 3.58
CA ALA A 297 -18.01 -3.05 2.75
C ALA A 297 -19.23 -2.41 2.10
N VAL A 298 -19.25 -1.08 2.02
CA VAL A 298 -20.30 -0.30 1.35
C VAL A 298 -19.70 0.74 0.44
N ASN A 299 -20.43 1.13 -0.61
CA ASN A 299 -19.94 2.07 -1.62
C ASN A 299 -20.51 3.50 -1.47
N ARG A 300 -21.14 3.81 -0.35
CA ARG A 300 -21.61 5.16 0.00
C ARG A 300 -21.22 5.49 1.44
N PRO A 301 -21.15 6.77 1.80
CA PRO A 301 -20.98 7.16 3.19
C PRO A 301 -22.10 6.60 4.08
N LEU A 302 -21.71 6.08 5.24
CA LEU A 302 -22.62 5.51 6.24
C LEU A 302 -23.30 6.62 7.04
N ASN A 303 -24.58 6.44 7.30
CA ASN A 303 -25.37 7.25 8.25
C ASN A 303 -25.70 6.45 9.52
N GLY A 304 -26.35 7.11 10.50
CA GLY A 304 -26.70 6.46 11.76
C GLY A 304 -27.65 5.27 11.63
N GLU A 305 -28.55 5.25 10.63
CA GLU A 305 -29.46 4.14 10.38
C GLU A 305 -28.72 2.91 9.86
N ASP A 306 -27.84 3.12 8.86
CA ASP A 306 -26.97 2.07 8.32
C ASP A 306 -26.10 1.45 9.41
N ALA A 307 -25.51 2.28 10.27
CA ALA A 307 -24.70 1.83 11.38
C ALA A 307 -25.47 0.98 12.39
N ARG A 308 -26.72 1.36 12.72
CA ARG A 308 -27.59 0.56 13.59
C ARG A 308 -27.93 -0.79 12.97
N ALA A 309 -28.25 -0.82 11.68
CA ALA A 309 -28.52 -2.07 10.97
C ALA A 309 -27.30 -3.01 10.99
N ILE A 310 -26.13 -2.51 10.64
CA ILE A 310 -24.89 -3.28 10.59
C ILE A 310 -24.48 -3.80 11.98
N THR A 311 -24.65 -3.00 13.03
CA THR A 311 -24.29 -3.39 14.41
C THR A 311 -25.28 -4.38 15.05
N GLY A 312 -26.35 -4.75 14.35
CA GLY A 312 -27.30 -5.79 14.75
C GLY A 312 -26.70 -7.19 14.79
N ILE A 313 -25.63 -7.45 14.05
CA ILE A 313 -24.85 -8.70 14.12
C ILE A 313 -23.42 -8.41 14.59
N PHE A 314 -22.72 -9.45 15.03
CA PHE A 314 -21.27 -9.32 15.29
C PHE A 314 -20.52 -9.18 13.98
N THR A 315 -19.81 -8.04 13.84
CA THR A 315 -19.02 -7.67 12.67
C THR A 315 -17.61 -7.31 13.12
N GLU A 316 -16.60 -7.81 12.44
CA GLU A 316 -15.20 -7.51 12.80
C GLU A 316 -14.72 -6.19 12.22
N VAL A 317 -15.01 -5.91 10.95
CA VAL A 317 -14.58 -4.72 10.23
C VAL A 317 -15.72 -4.18 9.39
N VAL A 318 -15.87 -2.87 9.39
CA VAL A 318 -16.68 -2.11 8.43
C VAL A 318 -15.76 -1.18 7.67
N ILE A 319 -15.85 -1.18 6.34
CA ILE A 319 -15.07 -0.30 5.47
C ILE A 319 -16.01 0.48 4.54
N ALA A 320 -15.84 1.80 4.49
CA ALA A 320 -16.71 2.70 3.76
C ALA A 320 -15.94 3.92 3.23
N PRO A 321 -16.44 4.60 2.18
CA PRO A 321 -15.84 5.85 1.70
C PRO A 321 -16.01 7.02 2.67
N GLY A 322 -16.93 6.92 3.65
CA GLY A 322 -17.19 7.94 4.66
C GLY A 322 -18.16 7.44 5.72
N ALA A 323 -18.31 8.20 6.80
CA ALA A 323 -19.33 8.00 7.83
C ALA A 323 -19.65 9.35 8.48
N ASP A 324 -20.94 9.61 8.73
CA ASP A 324 -21.36 10.78 9.51
C ASP A 324 -21.06 10.60 11.01
N GLU A 325 -21.24 11.65 11.79
CA GLU A 325 -20.95 11.62 13.22
C GLU A 325 -21.92 10.72 14.00
N GLU A 326 -23.17 10.56 13.53
CA GLU A 326 -24.13 9.64 14.12
C GLU A 326 -23.71 8.20 13.91
N ALA A 327 -23.31 7.82 12.69
CA ALA A 327 -22.77 6.50 12.39
C ALA A 327 -21.54 6.17 13.25
N LYS A 328 -20.59 7.11 13.35
CA LYS A 328 -19.40 6.95 14.21
C LYS A 328 -19.79 6.72 15.66
N ALA A 329 -20.77 7.48 16.19
CA ALA A 329 -21.26 7.32 17.55
C ALA A 329 -21.90 5.95 17.79
N VAL A 330 -22.70 5.45 16.83
CA VAL A 330 -23.29 4.10 16.90
C VAL A 330 -22.21 3.02 16.90
N PHE A 331 -21.23 3.10 16.01
CA PHE A 331 -20.13 2.14 15.97
C PHE A 331 -19.27 2.20 17.23
N ALA A 332 -19.07 3.38 17.84
CA ALA A 332 -18.29 3.54 19.07
C ALA A 332 -18.79 2.70 20.24
N ALA A 333 -20.09 2.36 20.28
CA ALA A 333 -20.64 1.46 21.27
C ALA A 333 -20.12 0.01 21.13
N LYS A 334 -19.58 -0.37 19.98
CA LYS A 334 -19.03 -1.70 19.68
C LYS A 334 -17.49 -1.68 19.69
N LYS A 335 -16.88 -1.63 20.86
CA LYS A 335 -15.45 -1.41 21.10
C LYS A 335 -14.48 -2.30 20.27
N ASN A 336 -14.90 -3.50 19.87
CA ASN A 336 -14.07 -4.44 19.12
C ASN A 336 -14.25 -4.33 17.60
N LEU A 337 -15.29 -3.65 17.12
CA LEU A 337 -15.54 -3.41 15.70
C LEU A 337 -14.53 -2.38 15.21
N ARG A 338 -13.94 -2.62 14.07
CA ARG A 338 -13.01 -1.72 13.40
C ARG A 338 -13.75 -0.97 12.30
N LEU A 339 -13.72 0.36 12.35
CA LEU A 339 -14.28 1.22 11.31
C LEU A 339 -13.16 1.82 10.49
N LEU A 340 -13.16 1.55 9.18
CA LEU A 340 -12.19 2.04 8.20
C LEU A 340 -12.86 3.04 7.26
N ILE A 341 -12.30 4.23 7.13
CA ILE A 341 -12.74 5.27 6.21
C ILE A 341 -11.66 5.51 5.16
N THR A 342 -12.05 5.45 3.90
CA THR A 342 -11.12 5.45 2.75
C THR A 342 -11.11 6.76 1.99
N ASP A 343 -12.02 7.70 2.31
CA ASP A 343 -12.21 9.00 1.65
C ASP A 343 -12.49 8.90 0.12
N GLY A 344 -12.93 7.74 -0.36
CA GLY A 344 -13.31 7.50 -1.75
C GLY A 344 -13.38 6.02 -2.08
N LEU A 345 -13.81 5.69 -3.30
CA LEU A 345 -13.82 4.33 -3.84
C LEU A 345 -12.63 4.11 -4.78
N PRO A 346 -12.05 2.92 -4.81
CA PRO A 346 -11.08 2.58 -5.85
C PRO A 346 -11.76 2.51 -7.22
N ASP A 347 -11.05 2.92 -8.27
CA ASP A 347 -11.50 2.65 -9.63
C ASP A 347 -11.30 1.14 -9.94
N PRO A 348 -12.38 0.35 -10.12
CA PRO A 348 -12.27 -1.08 -10.40
C PRO A 348 -11.71 -1.36 -11.80
N HIS A 349 -11.75 -0.37 -12.71
CA HIS A 349 -11.26 -0.46 -14.08
C HIS A 349 -9.91 0.23 -14.27
N GLY A 350 -9.35 0.82 -13.22
CA GLY A 350 -8.05 1.46 -13.22
C GLY A 350 -6.90 0.48 -13.46
N PRO A 351 -5.78 0.93 -14.05
CA PRO A 351 -4.60 0.11 -14.24
C PRO A 351 -4.01 -0.34 -12.91
N GLY A 352 -3.21 -1.40 -12.93
CA GLY A 352 -2.50 -1.89 -11.76
C GLY A 352 -2.06 -3.33 -11.94
N GLU A 353 -1.27 -3.82 -10.99
CA GLU A 353 -0.72 -5.16 -11.00
C GLU A 353 -1.12 -5.93 -9.74
N VAL A 354 -1.24 -7.24 -9.87
CA VAL A 354 -1.47 -8.17 -8.77
C VAL A 354 -0.28 -9.11 -8.68
N PHE A 355 0.23 -9.27 -7.46
CA PHE A 355 1.39 -10.10 -7.16
C PHE A 355 0.97 -11.34 -6.36
N ARG A 356 1.56 -12.47 -6.68
CA ARG A 356 1.38 -13.72 -5.94
C ARG A 356 2.72 -14.38 -5.72
N SER A 357 3.10 -14.59 -4.46
CA SER A 357 4.31 -15.34 -4.12
C SER A 357 4.19 -16.81 -4.53
N VAL A 358 5.28 -17.36 -5.05
CA VAL A 358 5.48 -18.79 -5.33
C VAL A 358 6.86 -19.19 -4.81
N ALA A 359 7.09 -20.49 -4.66
CA ALA A 359 8.40 -20.96 -4.22
C ALA A 359 9.51 -20.50 -5.18
N GLY A 360 10.43 -19.70 -4.67
CA GLY A 360 11.56 -19.15 -5.42
C GLY A 360 11.24 -17.98 -6.35
N GLY A 361 10.02 -17.40 -6.29
CA GLY A 361 9.66 -16.29 -7.16
C GLY A 361 8.31 -15.66 -6.84
N PHE A 362 7.80 -14.88 -7.79
CA PHE A 362 6.45 -14.32 -7.75
C PHE A 362 5.85 -14.24 -9.15
N LEU A 363 4.55 -14.39 -9.21
CA LEU A 363 3.76 -14.16 -10.42
C LEU A 363 3.25 -12.72 -10.40
N VAL A 364 3.22 -12.11 -11.57
CA VAL A 364 2.65 -10.77 -11.79
C VAL A 364 1.62 -10.88 -12.90
N GLN A 365 0.48 -10.24 -12.70
CA GLN A 365 -0.53 -10.07 -13.73
C GLN A 365 -1.16 -8.68 -13.61
N SER A 366 -1.76 -8.20 -14.69
CA SER A 366 -2.63 -7.02 -14.62
C SER A 366 -3.85 -7.30 -13.74
N ARG A 367 -4.41 -6.26 -13.11
CA ARG A 367 -5.73 -6.36 -12.47
C ARG A 367 -6.77 -6.81 -13.49
N ASP A 368 -7.75 -7.58 -13.04
CA ASP A 368 -8.93 -7.87 -13.83
C ASP A 368 -9.81 -6.62 -13.93
N ARG A 369 -9.71 -5.92 -15.06
CA ARG A 369 -10.45 -4.70 -15.36
C ARG A 369 -11.65 -4.95 -16.27
N SER A 370 -12.02 -6.21 -16.48
CA SER A 370 -13.08 -6.58 -17.40
C SER A 370 -14.41 -6.00 -16.94
N LEU A 371 -15.05 -5.27 -17.82
CA LEU A 371 -16.42 -4.76 -17.69
C LEU A 371 -17.25 -5.32 -18.83
N ILE A 372 -18.14 -6.24 -18.53
CA ILE A 372 -19.07 -6.82 -19.52
C ILE A 372 -20.34 -5.97 -19.57
N LYS A 373 -20.69 -5.52 -20.77
CA LYS A 373 -21.91 -4.74 -21.05
C LYS A 373 -22.97 -5.62 -21.71
N PRO A 374 -24.25 -5.23 -21.68
CA PRO A 374 -25.31 -5.95 -22.41
C PRO A 374 -25.00 -6.14 -23.90
N SER A 375 -24.33 -5.18 -24.54
CA SER A 375 -23.90 -5.25 -25.95
C SER A 375 -22.88 -6.33 -26.24
N ASP A 376 -22.14 -6.80 -25.23
CA ASP A 376 -21.08 -7.79 -25.38
C ASP A 376 -21.62 -9.23 -25.30
N LEU A 377 -22.90 -9.35 -24.88
CA LEU A 377 -23.52 -10.64 -24.67
C LEU A 377 -24.01 -11.25 -26.00
N LYS A 378 -23.64 -12.50 -26.23
CA LYS A 378 -24.17 -13.33 -27.31
C LYS A 378 -25.18 -14.33 -26.74
N ILE A 379 -26.44 -14.14 -27.04
CA ILE A 379 -27.50 -15.07 -26.60
C ILE A 379 -27.47 -16.30 -27.48
N VAL A 380 -27.15 -17.44 -26.89
CA VAL A 380 -27.05 -18.74 -27.60
C VAL A 380 -28.18 -19.71 -27.24
N THR A 381 -29.04 -19.33 -26.32
CA THR A 381 -30.20 -20.14 -25.88
C THR A 381 -31.42 -19.97 -26.78
N ARG A 382 -32.30 -20.99 -26.82
CA ARG A 382 -33.57 -20.90 -27.58
C ARG A 382 -34.49 -19.83 -27.00
N ARG A 383 -34.55 -19.71 -25.65
CA ARG A 383 -35.31 -18.68 -24.98
C ARG A 383 -34.43 -17.43 -24.86
N GLN A 384 -35.00 -16.29 -25.22
CA GLN A 384 -34.36 -15.00 -24.98
C GLN A 384 -34.51 -14.62 -23.50
N PRO A 385 -33.45 -14.10 -22.86
CA PRO A 385 -33.55 -13.58 -21.51
C PRO A 385 -34.36 -12.28 -21.49
N THR A 386 -35.06 -12.02 -20.41
CA THR A 386 -35.70 -10.74 -20.15
C THR A 386 -34.65 -9.67 -19.79
N PRO A 387 -34.97 -8.37 -19.87
CA PRO A 387 -34.05 -7.32 -19.43
C PRO A 387 -33.57 -7.48 -17.98
N THR A 388 -34.46 -7.90 -17.06
CA THR A 388 -34.11 -8.15 -15.65
C THR A 388 -33.13 -9.33 -15.53
N GLU A 389 -33.35 -10.42 -16.26
CA GLU A 389 -32.44 -11.57 -16.27
C GLU A 389 -31.05 -11.19 -16.80
N ILE A 390 -30.97 -10.28 -17.79
CA ILE A 390 -29.69 -9.75 -18.27
C ILE A 390 -28.97 -8.98 -17.17
N GLN A 391 -29.68 -8.11 -16.44
CA GLN A 391 -29.12 -7.37 -15.31
C GLN A 391 -28.61 -8.31 -14.21
N ASP A 392 -29.37 -9.32 -13.86
CA ASP A 392 -28.98 -10.31 -12.85
C ASP A 392 -27.78 -11.16 -13.30
N MET A 393 -27.71 -11.51 -14.57
CA MET A 393 -26.54 -12.20 -15.13
C MET A 393 -25.28 -11.34 -15.06
N LEU A 394 -25.36 -10.06 -15.40
CA LEU A 394 -24.24 -9.12 -15.30
C LEU A 394 -23.83 -8.90 -13.84
N PHE A 395 -24.78 -8.73 -12.93
CA PHE A 395 -24.52 -8.67 -11.50
C PHE A 395 -23.81 -9.93 -10.99
N ALA A 396 -24.34 -11.11 -11.32
CA ALA A 396 -23.72 -12.38 -10.92
C ALA A 396 -22.31 -12.56 -11.51
N PHE A 397 -22.08 -12.08 -12.73
CA PHE A 397 -20.77 -12.09 -13.38
C PHE A 397 -19.78 -11.19 -12.61
N THR A 398 -20.18 -9.98 -12.30
CA THR A 398 -19.37 -9.04 -11.50
C THR A 398 -19.00 -9.64 -10.14
N VAL A 399 -19.95 -10.24 -9.44
CA VAL A 399 -19.67 -10.93 -8.17
C VAL A 399 -18.69 -12.09 -8.38
N ALA A 400 -18.91 -12.93 -9.42
CA ALA A 400 -18.08 -14.11 -9.69
C ALA A 400 -16.61 -13.75 -10.01
N LYS A 401 -16.34 -12.59 -10.57
CA LYS A 401 -15.00 -12.03 -10.80
C LYS A 401 -14.18 -12.00 -9.49
N HIS A 402 -14.83 -11.74 -8.34
CA HIS A 402 -14.21 -11.64 -7.02
C HIS A 402 -14.35 -12.92 -6.16
N VAL A 403 -14.87 -14.00 -6.71
CA VAL A 403 -15.01 -15.29 -6.02
C VAL A 403 -13.91 -16.25 -6.45
N LYS A 404 -13.26 -16.91 -5.51
CA LYS A 404 -12.23 -17.91 -5.82
C LYS A 404 -12.80 -19.07 -6.63
N SER A 405 -12.16 -19.37 -7.75
CA SER A 405 -12.59 -20.46 -8.65
C SER A 405 -12.29 -21.86 -8.06
N ASN A 406 -13.07 -22.91 -8.41
CA ASN A 406 -14.25 -22.78 -9.23
C ASN A 406 -15.35 -22.04 -8.47
N ALA A 407 -15.97 -21.08 -9.09
CA ALA A 407 -16.99 -20.23 -8.52
C ALA A 407 -18.34 -20.42 -9.23
N ILE A 408 -19.42 -20.51 -8.46
CA ILE A 408 -20.80 -20.46 -8.95
C ILE A 408 -21.56 -19.45 -8.09
N VAL A 409 -22.20 -18.50 -8.75
CA VAL A 409 -23.00 -17.45 -8.09
C VAL A 409 -24.46 -17.55 -8.59
N TYR A 410 -25.39 -17.71 -7.68
CA TYR A 410 -26.82 -17.56 -7.94
C TYR A 410 -27.24 -16.17 -7.53
N ALA A 411 -27.89 -15.45 -8.43
CA ALA A 411 -28.39 -14.11 -8.19
C ALA A 411 -29.81 -13.91 -8.70
N LYS A 412 -30.52 -12.99 -8.08
CA LYS A 412 -31.86 -12.55 -8.47
C LYS A 412 -32.12 -11.13 -7.98
N ASP A 413 -32.66 -10.30 -8.86
CA ASP A 413 -33.07 -8.92 -8.56
C ASP A 413 -31.89 -8.08 -7.95
N GLY A 414 -30.66 -8.26 -8.46
CA GLY A 414 -29.48 -7.55 -7.96
C GLY A 414 -29.01 -7.97 -6.56
N GLN A 415 -29.28 -9.20 -6.16
CA GLN A 415 -28.89 -9.81 -4.89
C GLN A 415 -28.34 -11.21 -5.12
N THR A 416 -27.27 -11.60 -4.42
CA THR A 416 -26.84 -13.00 -4.38
C THR A 416 -27.82 -13.84 -3.58
N ALA A 417 -28.16 -15.01 -4.10
CA ALA A 417 -29.01 -15.98 -3.43
C ALA A 417 -28.21 -17.17 -2.88
N GLY A 418 -27.03 -17.43 -3.47
CA GLY A 418 -26.12 -18.46 -2.99
C GLY A 418 -24.82 -18.42 -3.73
N ILE A 419 -23.72 -18.64 -3.02
CA ILE A 419 -22.36 -18.60 -3.56
C ILE A 419 -21.63 -19.90 -3.22
N GLY A 420 -21.06 -20.57 -4.24
CA GLY A 420 -20.14 -21.69 -4.08
C GLY A 420 -18.75 -21.26 -4.55
N ALA A 421 -17.78 -21.24 -3.64
CA ALA A 421 -16.44 -20.70 -3.87
C ALA A 421 -15.36 -21.75 -3.66
N GLY A 422 -14.26 -21.65 -4.43
CA GLY A 422 -13.00 -22.34 -4.18
C GLY A 422 -13.04 -23.86 -4.27
N GLN A 423 -13.98 -24.45 -5.02
CA GLN A 423 -14.08 -25.89 -5.13
C GLN A 423 -13.24 -26.45 -6.29
N MET A 424 -12.78 -27.70 -6.16
CA MET A 424 -11.98 -28.36 -7.17
C MET A 424 -12.74 -28.63 -8.48
N ASN A 425 -14.06 -28.68 -8.43
CA ASN A 425 -14.90 -28.84 -9.61
C ASN A 425 -16.17 -27.98 -9.53
N ARG A 426 -16.72 -27.61 -10.71
CA ARG A 426 -17.90 -26.75 -10.81
C ARG A 426 -19.16 -27.35 -10.24
N ARG A 427 -19.29 -28.68 -10.28
CA ARG A 427 -20.48 -29.40 -9.77
C ARG A 427 -20.62 -29.20 -8.25
N ASP A 428 -19.50 -29.25 -7.51
CA ASP A 428 -19.53 -29.06 -6.07
C ASP A 428 -19.76 -27.59 -5.72
N SER A 429 -19.16 -26.65 -6.48
CA SER A 429 -19.48 -25.22 -6.33
C SER A 429 -20.97 -24.97 -6.59
N ALA A 430 -21.56 -25.55 -7.64
CA ALA A 430 -22.99 -25.43 -7.94
C ALA A 430 -23.86 -26.04 -6.85
N ARG A 431 -23.47 -27.20 -6.31
CA ARG A 431 -24.18 -27.84 -5.18
C ARG A 431 -24.18 -26.97 -3.94
N ILE A 432 -23.02 -26.39 -3.58
CA ILE A 432 -22.90 -25.50 -2.43
C ILE A 432 -23.76 -24.25 -2.63
N ALA A 433 -23.65 -23.60 -3.78
CA ALA A 433 -24.48 -22.43 -4.10
C ALA A 433 -25.98 -22.74 -4.02
N ALA A 434 -26.41 -23.92 -4.55
CA ALA A 434 -27.82 -24.37 -4.48
C ALA A 434 -28.27 -24.63 -3.04
N ILE A 435 -27.43 -25.26 -2.21
CA ILE A 435 -27.76 -25.50 -0.79
C ILE A 435 -27.95 -24.15 -0.08
N ARG A 436 -27.04 -23.19 -0.26
CA ARG A 436 -27.16 -21.86 0.35
C ARG A 436 -28.40 -21.11 -0.11
N ALA A 437 -28.68 -21.14 -1.42
CA ALA A 437 -29.89 -20.53 -1.98
C ALA A 437 -31.18 -21.16 -1.40
N LYS A 438 -31.18 -22.48 -1.20
CA LYS A 438 -32.30 -23.17 -0.58
C LYS A 438 -32.48 -22.78 0.89
N GLU A 439 -31.41 -22.82 1.67
CA GLU A 439 -31.41 -22.43 3.09
C GLU A 439 -31.91 -20.99 3.28
N ALA A 440 -31.42 -20.05 2.47
CA ALA A 440 -31.89 -18.65 2.49
C ALA A 440 -33.36 -18.53 2.07
N GLY A 441 -33.78 -19.25 1.05
CA GLY A 441 -35.16 -19.27 0.57
C GLY A 441 -36.15 -19.88 1.56
N GLU A 442 -35.80 -20.99 2.22
CA GLU A 442 -36.64 -21.64 3.24
C GLU A 442 -36.77 -20.74 4.47
N ALA A 443 -35.70 -20.06 4.89
CA ALA A 443 -35.75 -19.17 6.05
C ALA A 443 -36.67 -17.95 5.83
N LYS A 444 -36.99 -17.58 4.59
CA LYS A 444 -37.72 -16.35 4.24
C LYS A 444 -38.89 -16.52 3.29
N GLY A 445 -39.22 -17.74 2.90
CA GLY A 445 -40.32 -18.00 1.97
C GLY A 445 -40.08 -17.50 0.55
N LEU A 446 -38.80 -17.32 0.15
CA LEU A 446 -38.40 -16.86 -1.19
C LEU A 446 -38.56 -17.98 -2.24
N ALA A 447 -39.26 -17.70 -3.36
CA ALA A 447 -39.37 -18.65 -4.46
C ALA A 447 -38.01 -18.87 -5.18
N HIS A 448 -37.70 -20.14 -5.43
CA HIS A 448 -36.41 -20.58 -6.01
C HIS A 448 -36.30 -20.32 -7.52
N SER A 449 -36.13 -19.09 -7.97
CA SER A 449 -35.72 -18.83 -9.35
C SER A 449 -34.47 -17.97 -9.37
N CYS A 450 -33.31 -18.62 -9.49
CA CYS A 450 -32.02 -17.94 -9.54
C CYS A 450 -31.37 -18.17 -10.91
N LEU A 451 -30.67 -17.17 -11.41
CA LEU A 451 -29.81 -17.30 -12.58
C LEU A 451 -28.45 -17.84 -12.14
N LEU A 452 -28.00 -18.86 -12.88
CA LEU A 452 -26.70 -19.48 -12.65
C LEU A 452 -25.63 -18.77 -13.46
N TYR A 453 -24.58 -18.32 -12.81
CA TYR A 453 -23.37 -17.90 -13.49
C TYR A 453 -22.14 -18.68 -12.99
N THR A 454 -21.27 -19.08 -13.91
CA THR A 454 -20.02 -19.75 -13.59
C THR A 454 -18.84 -18.86 -14.00
N SER A 455 -17.90 -18.64 -13.08
CA SER A 455 -16.61 -18.05 -13.46
C SER A 455 -15.93 -18.96 -14.49
N PRO A 456 -15.45 -18.42 -15.63
CA PRO A 456 -14.67 -19.21 -16.56
C PRO A 456 -13.41 -19.72 -15.88
N SER A 457 -13.14 -21.03 -16.01
CA SER A 457 -11.86 -21.57 -15.61
C SER A 457 -10.82 -21.22 -16.66
N PRO A 458 -9.58 -20.86 -16.26
CA PRO A 458 -8.49 -20.61 -17.21
C PRO A 458 -8.13 -21.80 -18.11
N ARG A 459 -8.76 -22.95 -17.92
CA ARG A 459 -8.50 -24.20 -18.63
C ARG A 459 -9.63 -24.64 -19.57
N ASP A 460 -10.67 -23.83 -19.74
CA ASP A 460 -11.80 -24.14 -20.62
C ASP A 460 -11.75 -23.36 -21.92
#